data_786dd12a56edc3de6f9df7922fc3a888
#
_entry.id   786dd12a56edc3de6f9df7922fc3a888
#
_cell.length_a   1.000
_cell.length_b   1.000
_cell.length_c   1.000
_cell.angle_alpha   90.00
_cell.angle_beta   90.00
_cell.angle_gamma   90.00
#
_symmetry.space_group_name_H-M   'P 1'
#
loop_
_entity.id
_entity.type
_entity.pdbx_description
1 polymer ?
#
loop_
_entity_poly.entity_id
_entity_poly.type
_entity_poly.pdbx_seq_one_letter_code
_entity_poly.pdbx_strand_id
1 'polypeptide(L)'
;MIEDFEDIRQWLAGLLRGVLGEVNITEAATVAQAYSHLASNSFDLIVIDLNLPDGTGIDVLRRIKAQKSQALCVVATAYDDDANLLNALNAGADGYLLKDQPCEQLMRDLQGIVSGSPPLSPPIARRIMKLAKQVPVTLLVIPLSTREEEVLTHIAKGLSRTEVAEMLNLSTHTVASHVRSIYTKLNISSRAEAAVEAIRRGLINT
;
A
#
# COMPACT_ATOMS: atom_id res chain seq x y z
N MET A 1 -8.21 -12.04 -13.84
CA MET A 1 -7.20 -12.88 -13.17
C MET A 1 -5.91 -12.81 -13.96
N ILE A 2 -4.78 -12.60 -13.29
CA ILE A 2 -3.45 -12.41 -13.92
C ILE A 2 -2.50 -13.44 -13.30
N GLU A 3 -2.08 -14.42 -14.09
CA GLU A 3 -1.33 -15.61 -13.68
C GLU A 3 -0.71 -16.26 -14.90
N ASP A 4 0.57 -16.57 -14.90
CA ASP A 4 1.28 -17.11 -16.07
C ASP A 4 1.08 -18.62 -16.27
N PHE A 5 0.95 -19.40 -15.20
CA PHE A 5 0.76 -20.84 -15.27
C PHE A 5 -0.71 -21.21 -15.53
N GLU A 6 -0.97 -21.91 -16.63
CA GLU A 6 -2.34 -22.29 -17.05
C GLU A 6 -3.05 -23.15 -16.01
N ASP A 7 -2.37 -24.16 -15.46
CA ASP A 7 -2.96 -25.05 -14.45
C ASP A 7 -3.37 -24.27 -13.19
N ILE A 8 -2.57 -23.29 -12.78
CA ILE A 8 -2.88 -22.43 -11.63
C ILE A 8 -4.02 -21.48 -11.96
N ARG A 9 -4.08 -20.95 -13.19
CA ARG A 9 -5.22 -20.13 -13.64
C ARG A 9 -6.52 -20.92 -13.56
N GLN A 10 -6.56 -22.15 -14.10
CA GLN A 10 -7.73 -23.00 -14.06
C GLN A 10 -8.16 -23.32 -12.63
N TRP A 11 -7.20 -23.63 -11.77
CA TRP A 11 -7.45 -23.88 -10.36
C TRP A 11 -8.03 -22.64 -9.64
N LEU A 12 -7.42 -21.48 -9.82
CA LEU A 12 -7.91 -20.21 -9.26
C LEU A 12 -9.30 -19.86 -9.81
N ALA A 13 -9.56 -20.09 -11.10
CA ALA A 13 -10.87 -19.88 -11.69
C ALA A 13 -11.95 -20.79 -11.05
N GLY A 14 -11.60 -22.04 -10.74
CA GLY A 14 -12.47 -22.96 -9.99
C GLY A 14 -12.76 -22.45 -8.59
N LEU A 15 -11.73 -21.94 -7.88
CA LEU A 15 -11.86 -21.37 -6.55
C LEU A 15 -12.75 -20.11 -6.56
N LEU A 16 -12.55 -19.21 -7.53
CA LEU A 16 -13.38 -18.01 -7.69
C LEU A 16 -14.85 -18.36 -7.94
N ARG A 17 -15.14 -19.33 -8.83
CA ARG A 17 -16.51 -19.80 -9.07
C ARG A 17 -17.14 -20.45 -7.83
N GLY A 18 -16.33 -21.18 -7.05
CA GLY A 18 -16.79 -21.79 -5.79
C GLY A 18 -17.21 -20.78 -4.74
N VAL A 19 -16.55 -19.61 -4.70
CA VAL A 19 -16.82 -18.54 -3.71
C VAL A 19 -17.88 -17.55 -4.20
N LEU A 20 -17.84 -17.19 -5.49
CA LEU A 20 -18.63 -16.08 -6.05
C LEU A 20 -19.84 -16.56 -6.86
N GLY A 21 -19.93 -17.85 -7.16
CA GLY A 21 -20.96 -18.38 -8.04
C GLY A 21 -20.68 -18.11 -9.52
N GLU A 22 -21.69 -17.67 -10.26
CA GLU A 22 -21.53 -17.33 -11.67
C GLU A 22 -20.75 -16.02 -11.83
N VAL A 23 -19.54 -16.09 -12.38
CA VAL A 23 -18.66 -14.97 -12.63
C VAL A 23 -18.05 -15.02 -14.02
N ASN A 24 -17.93 -13.87 -14.65
CA ASN A 24 -17.18 -13.71 -15.88
C ASN A 24 -15.71 -13.53 -15.57
N ILE A 25 -14.87 -14.47 -15.97
CA ILE A 25 -13.43 -14.43 -15.72
C ILE A 25 -12.70 -14.06 -17.01
N THR A 26 -11.96 -12.95 -16.96
CA THR A 26 -10.98 -12.57 -17.97
C THR A 26 -9.60 -12.98 -17.48
N GLU A 27 -8.84 -13.67 -18.32
CA GLU A 27 -7.53 -14.21 -18.00
C GLU A 27 -6.41 -13.44 -18.71
N ALA A 28 -5.30 -13.24 -18.02
CA ALA A 28 -4.08 -12.69 -18.58
C ALA A 28 -2.87 -13.49 -18.06
N ALA A 29 -2.00 -13.92 -18.96
CA ALA A 29 -0.78 -14.66 -18.62
C ALA A 29 0.45 -13.74 -18.51
N THR A 30 0.32 -12.45 -18.85
CA THR A 30 1.41 -11.48 -18.90
C THR A 30 0.95 -10.11 -18.44
N VAL A 31 1.90 -9.26 -18.06
CA VAL A 31 1.64 -7.84 -17.75
C VAL A 31 1.06 -7.11 -18.98
N ALA A 32 1.57 -7.41 -20.16
CA ALA A 32 1.09 -6.80 -21.41
C ALA A 32 -0.38 -7.14 -21.68
N GLN A 33 -0.79 -8.40 -21.52
CA GLN A 33 -2.18 -8.82 -21.64
C GLN A 33 -3.06 -8.17 -20.56
N ALA A 34 -2.58 -8.13 -19.31
CA ALA A 34 -3.30 -7.47 -18.23
C ALA A 34 -3.58 -5.99 -18.56
N TYR A 35 -2.59 -5.26 -19.05
CA TYR A 35 -2.76 -3.86 -19.46
C TYR A 35 -3.73 -3.69 -20.63
N SER A 36 -3.73 -4.60 -21.60
CA SER A 36 -4.70 -4.58 -22.70
C SER A 36 -6.13 -4.74 -22.20
N HIS A 37 -6.36 -5.69 -21.29
CA HIS A 37 -7.68 -5.89 -20.69
C HIS A 37 -8.13 -4.73 -19.81
N LEU A 38 -7.24 -4.17 -18.99
CA LEU A 38 -7.52 -3.01 -18.15
C LEU A 38 -7.83 -1.73 -18.92
N ALA A 39 -7.34 -1.61 -20.15
CA ALA A 39 -7.63 -0.46 -21.02
C ALA A 39 -9.06 -0.50 -21.60
N SER A 40 -9.66 -1.69 -21.73
CA SER A 40 -10.93 -1.89 -22.43
C SER A 40 -12.08 -2.33 -21.52
N ASN A 41 -11.79 -2.73 -20.28
CA ASN A 41 -12.78 -3.30 -19.37
C ASN A 41 -12.64 -2.73 -17.96
N SER A 42 -13.75 -2.76 -17.23
CA SER A 42 -13.78 -2.59 -15.77
C SER A 42 -13.99 -3.94 -15.09
N PHE A 43 -13.44 -4.07 -13.90
CA PHE A 43 -13.50 -5.30 -13.11
C PHE A 43 -13.90 -4.99 -11.67
N ASP A 44 -14.64 -5.90 -11.05
CA ASP A 44 -15.00 -5.80 -9.63
C ASP A 44 -13.90 -6.39 -8.75
N LEU A 45 -13.25 -7.47 -9.23
CA LEU A 45 -12.18 -8.18 -8.54
C LEU A 45 -11.04 -8.48 -9.51
N ILE A 46 -9.81 -8.23 -9.11
CA ILE A 46 -8.60 -8.57 -9.86
C ILE A 46 -7.70 -9.40 -8.95
N VAL A 47 -7.48 -10.65 -9.33
CA VAL A 47 -6.51 -11.53 -8.68
C VAL A 47 -5.21 -11.47 -9.47
N ILE A 48 -4.09 -11.21 -8.77
CA ILE A 48 -2.81 -10.85 -9.38
C ILE A 48 -1.70 -11.73 -8.81
N ASP A 49 -1.02 -12.52 -9.65
CA ASP A 49 0.27 -13.08 -9.26
C ASP A 49 1.37 -12.01 -9.32
N LEU A 50 2.35 -12.14 -8.45
CA LEU A 50 3.49 -11.22 -8.37
C LEU A 50 4.54 -11.47 -9.44
N ASN A 51 4.73 -12.74 -9.81
CA ASN A 51 5.76 -13.13 -10.76
C ASN A 51 5.15 -13.43 -12.13
N LEU A 52 5.42 -12.57 -13.08
CA LEU A 52 4.94 -12.68 -14.45
C LEU A 52 6.14 -12.67 -15.41
N PRO A 53 6.07 -13.33 -16.57
CA PRO A 53 7.21 -13.52 -17.45
C PRO A 53 7.77 -12.22 -18.05
N ASP A 54 6.97 -11.16 -18.09
CA ASP A 54 7.29 -9.87 -18.71
C ASP A 54 7.30 -8.70 -17.71
N GLY A 55 7.22 -8.97 -16.39
CA GLY A 55 7.25 -7.95 -15.36
C GLY A 55 6.73 -8.41 -14.01
N THR A 56 6.33 -7.47 -13.17
CA THR A 56 5.85 -7.78 -11.82
C THR A 56 4.37 -7.45 -11.66
N GLY A 57 3.63 -8.29 -10.91
CA GLY A 57 2.25 -8.00 -10.52
C GLY A 57 2.12 -6.74 -9.68
N ILE A 58 3.20 -6.34 -8.97
CA ILE A 58 3.25 -5.07 -8.22
C ILE A 58 3.07 -3.86 -9.17
N ASP A 59 3.67 -3.89 -10.35
CA ASP A 59 3.56 -2.77 -11.31
C ASP A 59 2.15 -2.70 -11.89
N VAL A 60 1.54 -3.87 -12.14
CA VAL A 60 0.13 -3.93 -12.55
C VAL A 60 -0.77 -3.35 -11.46
N LEU A 61 -0.58 -3.74 -10.20
CA LEU A 61 -1.32 -3.25 -9.06
C LEU A 61 -1.20 -1.73 -8.91
N ARG A 62 0.03 -1.20 -8.95
CA ARG A 62 0.28 0.25 -8.90
C ARG A 62 -0.46 1.00 -10.01
N ARG A 63 -0.46 0.47 -11.23
CA ARG A 63 -1.16 1.07 -12.37
C ARG A 63 -2.67 1.08 -12.17
N ILE A 64 -3.26 -0.01 -11.67
CA ILE A 64 -4.70 -0.10 -11.35
C ILE A 64 -5.07 0.98 -10.31
N LYS A 65 -4.30 1.08 -9.23
CA LYS A 65 -4.57 2.05 -8.15
C LYS A 65 -4.35 3.50 -8.60
N ALA A 66 -3.36 3.77 -9.47
CA ALA A 66 -3.13 5.08 -10.05
C ALA A 66 -4.33 5.56 -10.92
N GLN A 67 -5.04 4.65 -11.56
CA GLN A 67 -6.26 4.92 -12.32
C GLN A 67 -7.51 5.11 -11.44
N LYS A 68 -7.37 5.06 -10.10
CA LYS A 68 -8.46 5.15 -9.12
C LYS A 68 -9.58 4.12 -9.37
N SER A 69 -9.21 2.93 -9.87
CA SER A 69 -10.14 1.83 -10.03
C SER A 69 -10.76 1.43 -8.68
N GLN A 70 -12.04 1.12 -8.69
CA GLN A 70 -12.77 0.61 -7.52
C GLN A 70 -12.64 -0.91 -7.38
N ALA A 71 -11.94 -1.57 -8.31
CA ALA A 71 -11.73 -3.01 -8.28
C ALA A 71 -10.99 -3.42 -7.01
N LEU A 72 -11.46 -4.47 -6.36
CA LEU A 72 -10.72 -5.16 -5.30
C LEU A 72 -9.51 -5.85 -5.93
N CYS A 73 -8.32 -5.52 -5.45
CA CYS A 73 -7.07 -6.09 -5.94
C CYS A 73 -6.52 -7.07 -4.91
N VAL A 74 -6.56 -8.36 -5.23
CA VAL A 74 -6.08 -9.44 -4.37
C VAL A 74 -4.80 -10.02 -4.98
N VAL A 75 -3.71 -9.96 -4.24
CA VAL A 75 -2.48 -10.64 -4.60
C VAL A 75 -2.59 -12.12 -4.24
N ALA A 76 -2.28 -13.01 -5.18
CA ALA A 76 -2.22 -14.45 -4.97
C ALA A 76 -0.86 -14.96 -5.43
N THR A 77 0.00 -15.42 -4.52
CA THR A 77 1.36 -15.83 -4.82
C THR A 77 1.77 -17.12 -4.10
N ALA A 78 2.68 -17.87 -4.70
CA ALA A 78 3.33 -19.01 -4.05
C ALA A 78 4.47 -18.57 -3.12
N TYR A 79 4.94 -17.33 -3.23
CA TYR A 79 6.09 -16.84 -2.48
C TYR A 79 5.67 -16.23 -1.16
N ASP A 80 6.14 -16.84 -0.09
CA ASP A 80 5.91 -16.45 1.29
C ASP A 80 7.11 -15.65 1.82
N ASP A 81 7.43 -14.50 1.19
CA ASP A 81 8.48 -13.62 1.69
C ASP A 81 7.93 -12.26 2.16
N ASP A 82 8.61 -11.70 3.17
CA ASP A 82 8.21 -10.48 3.85
C ASP A 82 8.27 -9.25 2.94
N ALA A 83 9.20 -9.22 2.00
CA ALA A 83 9.39 -8.09 1.09
C ALA A 83 8.24 -8.00 0.09
N ASN A 84 7.82 -9.12 -0.50
CA ASN A 84 6.68 -9.18 -1.42
C ASN A 84 5.37 -8.79 -0.74
N LEU A 85 5.15 -9.27 0.49
CA LEU A 85 3.97 -8.88 1.28
C LEU A 85 3.92 -7.36 1.51
N LEU A 86 5.00 -6.77 2.01
CA LEU A 86 5.06 -5.32 2.26
C LEU A 86 4.92 -4.50 0.97
N ASN A 87 5.56 -4.93 -0.12
CA ASN A 87 5.47 -4.26 -1.40
C ASN A 87 4.04 -4.29 -1.97
N ALA A 88 3.34 -5.41 -1.84
CA ALA A 88 1.95 -5.55 -2.26
C ALA A 88 1.02 -4.62 -1.46
N LEU A 89 1.16 -4.61 -0.14
CA LEU A 89 0.37 -3.73 0.74
C LEU A 89 0.63 -2.24 0.45
N ASN A 90 1.91 -1.87 0.29
CA ASN A 90 2.29 -0.49 -0.05
C ASN A 90 1.82 -0.08 -1.46
N ALA A 91 1.70 -1.02 -2.38
CA ALA A 91 1.15 -0.79 -3.71
C ALA A 91 -0.39 -0.68 -3.72
N GLY A 92 -1.04 -0.96 -2.57
CA GLY A 92 -2.48 -0.82 -2.38
C GLY A 92 -3.27 -2.11 -2.61
N ALA A 93 -2.69 -3.29 -2.36
CA ALA A 93 -3.43 -4.54 -2.37
C ALA A 93 -4.54 -4.52 -1.32
N ASP A 94 -5.75 -4.91 -1.71
CA ASP A 94 -6.91 -5.04 -0.83
C ASP A 94 -6.96 -6.41 -0.15
N GLY A 95 -6.15 -7.38 -0.63
CA GLY A 95 -6.03 -8.72 -0.05
C GLY A 95 -4.75 -9.41 -0.48
N TYR A 96 -4.36 -10.44 0.30
CA TYR A 96 -3.16 -11.23 0.04
C TYR A 96 -3.43 -12.70 0.35
N LEU A 97 -3.23 -13.57 -0.63
CA LEU A 97 -3.46 -15.00 -0.57
C LEU A 97 -2.14 -15.75 -0.86
N LEU A 98 -1.86 -16.78 -0.08
CA LEU A 98 -0.75 -17.70 -0.34
C LEU A 98 -1.30 -18.94 -1.04
N LYS A 99 -0.80 -19.24 -2.25
CA LYS A 99 -1.27 -20.34 -3.08
C LYS A 99 -0.97 -21.74 -2.50
N ASP A 100 -0.05 -21.84 -1.54
CA ASP A 100 0.33 -23.07 -0.85
C ASP A 100 -0.61 -23.45 0.30
N GLN A 101 -1.59 -22.60 0.61
CA GLN A 101 -2.58 -22.89 1.65
C GLN A 101 -3.62 -23.93 1.18
N PRO A 102 -4.25 -24.65 2.13
CA PRO A 102 -5.38 -25.53 1.81
C PRO A 102 -6.49 -24.76 1.09
N CYS A 103 -7.08 -25.38 0.07
CA CYS A 103 -8.13 -24.77 -0.77
C CYS A 103 -9.30 -24.19 0.06
N GLU A 104 -9.73 -24.91 1.10
CA GLU A 104 -10.78 -24.43 2.01
C GLU A 104 -10.42 -23.14 2.75
N GLN A 105 -9.13 -22.95 3.09
CA GLN A 105 -8.67 -21.74 3.73
C GLN A 105 -8.65 -20.58 2.73
N LEU A 106 -8.17 -20.82 1.51
CA LEU A 106 -8.17 -19.82 0.43
C LEU A 106 -9.59 -19.36 0.08
N MET A 107 -10.55 -20.29 0.03
CA MET A 107 -11.95 -19.97 -0.18
C MET A 107 -12.52 -19.08 0.93
N ARG A 108 -12.23 -19.39 2.21
CA ARG A 108 -12.63 -18.55 3.35
C ARG A 108 -12.01 -17.17 3.31
N ASP A 109 -10.71 -17.09 3.02
CA ASP A 109 -9.98 -15.82 2.96
C ASP A 109 -10.53 -14.95 1.81
N LEU A 110 -10.74 -15.53 0.63
CA LEU A 110 -11.32 -14.84 -0.53
C LEU A 110 -12.75 -14.37 -0.24
N GLN A 111 -13.58 -15.21 0.39
CA GLN A 111 -14.94 -14.82 0.77
C GLN A 111 -14.94 -13.69 1.78
N GLY A 112 -14.01 -13.70 2.74
CA GLY A 112 -13.78 -12.59 3.68
C GLY A 112 -13.46 -11.28 2.93
N ILE A 113 -12.51 -11.31 2.00
CA ILE A 113 -12.10 -10.14 1.21
C ILE A 113 -13.31 -9.55 0.45
N VAL A 114 -14.05 -10.38 -0.24
CA VAL A 114 -15.20 -9.93 -1.07
C VAL A 114 -16.36 -9.42 -0.20
N SER A 115 -16.55 -9.97 0.99
CA SER A 115 -17.58 -9.49 1.94
C SER A 115 -17.17 -8.24 2.73
N GLY A 116 -15.98 -7.66 2.44
CA GLY A 116 -15.49 -6.47 3.14
C GLY A 116 -14.95 -6.73 4.55
N SER A 117 -14.73 -7.98 4.92
CA SER A 117 -14.01 -8.33 6.14
C SER A 117 -12.52 -7.99 6.00
N PRO A 118 -11.76 -7.77 7.09
CA PRO A 118 -10.33 -7.48 6.99
C PRO A 118 -9.60 -8.51 6.11
N PRO A 119 -8.91 -8.08 5.05
CA PRO A 119 -8.41 -8.96 3.98
C PRO A 119 -7.12 -9.69 4.36
N LEU A 120 -6.89 -9.93 5.63
CA LEU A 120 -5.67 -10.52 6.14
C LEU A 120 -6.00 -11.80 6.88
N SER A 121 -5.55 -12.93 6.34
CA SER A 121 -5.59 -14.18 7.10
C SER A 121 -4.80 -14.04 8.41
N PRO A 122 -5.16 -14.77 9.48
CA PRO A 122 -4.44 -14.69 10.75
C PRO A 122 -2.92 -14.92 10.65
N PRO A 123 -2.41 -15.80 9.76
CA PRO A 123 -0.97 -15.89 9.50
C PRO A 123 -0.37 -14.61 8.94
N ILE A 124 -1.01 -14.01 7.94
CA ILE A 124 -0.56 -12.77 7.32
C ILE A 124 -0.61 -11.60 8.31
N ALA A 125 -1.70 -11.47 9.07
CA ALA A 125 -1.81 -10.44 10.12
C ALA A 125 -0.70 -10.56 11.17
N ARG A 126 -0.40 -11.78 11.65
CA ARG A 126 0.72 -12.03 12.57
C ARG A 126 2.06 -11.67 11.97
N ARG A 127 2.24 -11.93 10.68
CA ARG A 127 3.46 -11.61 9.96
C ARG A 127 3.66 -10.11 9.81
N ILE A 128 2.62 -9.38 9.43
CA ILE A 128 2.65 -7.91 9.40
C ILE A 128 2.99 -7.33 10.77
N MET A 129 2.38 -7.85 11.85
CA MET A 129 2.71 -7.42 13.21
C MET A 129 4.16 -7.72 13.59
N LYS A 130 4.71 -8.86 13.15
CA LYS A 130 6.12 -9.21 13.36
C LYS A 130 7.03 -8.25 12.59
N LEU A 131 6.71 -7.97 11.34
CA LEU A 131 7.44 -7.03 10.49
C LEU A 131 7.37 -5.61 11.06
N ALA A 132 6.21 -5.16 11.48
CA ALA A 132 6.05 -3.86 12.15
C ALA A 132 6.88 -3.73 13.44
N LYS A 133 7.13 -4.83 14.14
CA LYS A 133 8.03 -4.86 15.31
C LYS A 133 9.51 -4.92 14.95
N GLN A 134 9.86 -5.48 13.80
CA GLN A 134 11.24 -5.64 13.32
C GLN A 134 11.71 -4.44 12.48
N VAL A 135 10.78 -3.72 11.87
CA VAL A 135 11.08 -2.44 11.22
C VAL A 135 11.23 -1.44 12.37
N PRO A 136 12.44 -0.95 12.67
CA PRO A 136 12.56 0.22 13.53
C PRO A 136 11.63 1.27 12.94
N VAL A 137 10.86 1.97 13.76
CA VAL A 137 9.92 3.05 13.36
C VAL A 137 10.59 4.09 12.45
N THR A 138 11.90 4.03 12.32
CA THR A 138 12.77 4.87 11.49
C THR A 138 12.64 4.63 9.96
N LEU A 139 12.02 3.55 9.46
CA LEU A 139 12.03 3.21 8.02
C LEU A 139 10.73 3.54 7.26
N LEU A 140 9.70 4.06 7.93
CA LEU A 140 8.55 4.71 7.27
C LEU A 140 8.63 6.22 7.32
N VAL A 141 9.79 6.76 7.66
CA VAL A 141 10.01 8.19 7.59
C VAL A 141 10.25 8.56 6.13
N ILE A 142 9.19 8.97 5.44
CA ILE A 142 9.37 9.74 4.21
C ILE A 142 10.31 10.88 4.60
N PRO A 143 11.53 10.96 4.02
CA PRO A 143 12.49 11.98 4.44
C PRO A 143 11.88 13.35 4.22
N LEU A 144 11.97 14.20 5.22
CA LEU A 144 11.63 15.59 5.03
C LEU A 144 12.67 16.20 4.08
N SER A 145 12.25 17.08 3.21
CA SER A 145 13.18 17.91 2.46
C SER A 145 13.87 18.88 3.43
N THR A 146 15.04 19.39 3.07
CA THR A 146 15.77 20.40 3.86
C THR A 146 14.85 21.55 4.28
N ARG A 147 13.95 21.95 3.39
CA ARG A 147 13.01 23.04 3.65
C ARG A 147 11.92 22.65 4.65
N GLU A 148 11.44 21.41 4.62
CA GLU A 148 10.49 20.89 5.60
C GLU A 148 11.14 20.73 6.99
N GLU A 149 12.41 20.35 7.06
CA GLU A 149 13.15 20.30 8.33
C GLU A 149 13.33 21.68 8.95
N GLU A 150 13.67 22.71 8.16
CA GLU A 150 13.73 24.09 8.62
C GLU A 150 12.37 24.55 9.17
N VAL A 151 11.29 24.32 8.42
CA VAL A 151 9.93 24.69 8.86
C VAL A 151 9.56 23.94 10.14
N LEU A 152 9.82 22.63 10.21
CA LEU A 152 9.53 21.82 11.41
C LEU A 152 10.29 22.33 12.63
N THR A 153 11.58 22.68 12.45
CA THR A 153 12.42 23.22 13.51
C THR A 153 11.82 24.50 14.12
N HIS A 154 11.37 25.42 13.28
CA HIS A 154 10.81 26.69 13.76
C HIS A 154 9.41 26.51 14.39
N ILE A 155 8.56 25.68 13.81
CA ILE A 155 7.26 25.35 14.38
C ILE A 155 7.42 24.68 15.74
N ALA A 156 8.36 23.76 15.89
CA ALA A 156 8.65 23.06 17.14
C ALA A 156 9.17 24.00 18.24
N LYS A 157 9.92 25.04 17.87
CA LYS A 157 10.39 26.13 18.78
C LYS A 157 9.28 27.08 19.22
N GLY A 158 8.06 26.91 18.73
CA GLY A 158 6.94 27.74 19.16
C GLY A 158 6.55 28.89 18.22
N LEU A 159 7.25 29.10 17.08
CA LEU A 159 6.95 30.19 16.16
C LEU A 159 5.62 29.95 15.42
N SER A 160 4.87 31.04 15.22
CA SER A 160 3.67 31.02 14.37
C SER A 160 4.05 30.86 12.89
N ARG A 161 3.08 30.50 12.05
CA ARG A 161 3.31 30.38 10.59
C ARG A 161 3.78 31.70 9.95
N THR A 162 3.35 32.83 10.49
CA THR A 162 3.75 34.15 10.02
C THR A 162 5.22 34.42 10.35
N GLU A 163 5.63 34.19 11.58
CA GLU A 163 7.02 34.32 12.00
C GLU A 163 7.96 33.40 11.24
N VAL A 164 7.54 32.13 11.00
CA VAL A 164 8.31 31.19 10.18
C VAL A 164 8.43 31.70 8.73
N ALA A 165 7.36 32.31 8.18
CA ALA A 165 7.37 32.86 6.84
C ALA A 165 8.37 34.01 6.72
N GLU A 166 8.39 34.92 7.68
CA GLU A 166 9.34 36.01 7.76
C GLU A 166 10.80 35.50 7.89
N MET A 167 11.05 34.58 8.83
CA MET A 167 12.40 34.03 9.05
C MET A 167 12.96 33.29 7.86
N LEU A 168 12.11 32.57 7.14
CA LEU A 168 12.52 31.73 6.00
C LEU A 168 12.38 32.45 4.64
N ASN A 169 11.94 33.72 4.65
CA ASN A 169 11.65 34.53 3.45
C ASN A 169 10.69 33.80 2.49
N LEU A 170 9.57 33.32 3.03
CA LEU A 170 8.49 32.63 2.33
C LEU A 170 7.17 33.34 2.50
N SER A 171 6.17 32.97 1.68
CA SER A 171 4.80 33.35 1.96
C SER A 171 4.21 32.47 3.09
N THR A 172 3.25 33.02 3.86
CA THR A 172 2.50 32.26 4.87
C THR A 172 1.75 31.07 4.26
N HIS A 173 1.31 31.20 3.00
CA HIS A 173 0.68 30.12 2.24
C HIS A 173 1.67 28.96 1.96
N THR A 174 2.89 29.28 1.58
CA THR A 174 3.96 28.30 1.35
C THR A 174 4.31 27.58 2.64
N VAL A 175 4.42 28.29 3.77
CA VAL A 175 4.64 27.66 5.08
C VAL A 175 3.48 26.75 5.47
N ALA A 176 2.23 27.17 5.24
CA ALA A 176 1.07 26.31 5.51
C ALA A 176 1.07 25.03 4.67
N SER A 177 1.53 25.10 3.42
CA SER A 177 1.69 23.95 2.53
C SER A 177 2.76 22.99 3.06
N HIS A 178 3.93 23.52 3.47
CA HIS A 178 4.99 22.71 4.10
C HIS A 178 4.51 22.04 5.39
N VAL A 179 3.82 22.78 6.28
CA VAL A 179 3.26 22.23 7.53
C VAL A 179 2.30 21.06 7.23
N ARG A 180 1.43 21.21 6.23
CA ARG A 180 0.52 20.11 5.83
C ARG A 180 1.31 18.90 5.32
N SER A 181 2.31 19.10 4.48
CA SER A 181 3.18 18.05 3.96
C SER A 181 3.94 17.33 5.09
N ILE A 182 4.53 18.10 6.02
CA ILE A 182 5.22 17.58 7.22
C ILE A 182 4.29 16.71 8.05
N TYR A 183 3.09 17.20 8.35
CA TYR A 183 2.11 16.48 9.18
C TYR A 183 1.68 15.18 8.52
N THR A 184 1.48 15.17 7.21
CA THR A 184 1.18 13.96 6.44
C THR A 184 2.36 12.99 6.44
N LYS A 185 3.59 13.46 6.15
CA LYS A 185 4.80 12.63 6.08
C LYS A 185 5.16 12.00 7.42
N LEU A 186 4.91 12.72 8.52
CA LEU A 186 5.24 12.26 9.88
C LEU A 186 4.06 11.59 10.58
N ASN A 187 2.90 11.55 9.92
CA ASN A 187 1.65 11.04 10.49
C ASN A 187 1.33 11.65 11.88
N ILE A 188 1.46 12.97 11.97
CA ILE A 188 1.16 13.75 13.18
C ILE A 188 -0.02 14.69 12.95
N SER A 189 -0.73 15.03 14.02
CA SER A 189 -1.96 15.83 13.97
C SER A 189 -1.88 17.13 14.74
N SER A 190 -0.88 17.28 15.59
CA SER A 190 -0.75 18.41 16.51
C SER A 190 0.65 19.02 16.50
N ARG A 191 0.71 20.29 16.96
CA ARG A 191 1.98 20.98 17.16
C ARG A 191 2.83 20.36 18.27
N ALA A 192 2.20 19.80 19.29
CA ALA A 192 2.90 19.10 20.36
C ALA A 192 3.63 17.86 19.81
N GLU A 193 2.97 17.09 18.95
CA GLU A 193 3.57 15.94 18.27
C GLU A 193 4.71 16.40 17.33
N ALA A 194 4.56 17.53 16.65
CA ALA A 194 5.62 18.09 15.82
C ALA A 194 6.88 18.46 16.64
N ALA A 195 6.69 18.99 17.86
CA ALA A 195 7.81 19.28 18.76
C ALA A 195 8.52 18.00 19.24
N VAL A 196 7.75 16.97 19.63
CA VAL A 196 8.31 15.67 20.01
C VAL A 196 9.10 15.04 18.86
N GLU A 197 8.58 15.12 17.65
CA GLU A 197 9.22 14.56 16.47
C GLU A 197 10.50 15.33 16.07
N ALA A 198 10.51 16.64 16.23
CA ALA A 198 11.70 17.48 16.03
C ALA A 198 12.83 17.14 17.02
N ILE A 199 12.50 16.90 18.29
CA ILE A 199 13.46 16.42 19.31
C ILE A 199 14.01 15.05 18.91
N ARG A 200 13.12 14.11 18.57
CA ARG A 200 13.50 12.74 18.17
C ARG A 200 14.45 12.72 16.98
N ARG A 201 14.32 13.69 16.06
CA ARG A 201 15.19 13.84 14.89
C ARG A 201 16.46 14.65 15.16
N GLY A 202 16.64 15.15 16.38
CA GLY A 202 17.78 15.98 16.73
C GLY A 202 17.77 17.37 16.09
N LEU A 203 16.63 17.84 15.59
CA LEU A 203 16.48 19.17 14.98
C LEU A 203 16.42 20.28 16.03
N ILE A 204 16.02 19.97 17.25
CA ILE A 204 16.04 20.85 18.41
C ILE A 204 16.54 20.08 19.63
N ASN A 205 17.32 20.78 20.47
CA ASN A 205 17.74 20.27 21.79
C ASN A 205 16.77 20.77 22.85
N THR A 206 16.48 19.94 23.84
CA THR A 206 15.73 20.33 25.05
C THR A 206 16.60 21.15 25.99
#